data_f62ad50104c9f03e45b2821d83a87172
#
_entry.id   f62ad50104c9f03e45b2821d83a87172
#
_cell.length_a   1.000
_cell.length_b   1.000
_cell.length_c   1.000
_cell.angle_alpha   90.00
_cell.angle_beta   90.00
_cell.angle_gamma   90.00
#
_symmetry.space_group_name_H-M   'P 1'
#
loop_
_entity.id
_entity.type
_entity.pdbx_description
1 polymer ?
#
loop_
_entity_poly.entity_id
_entity_poly.type
_entity_poly.pdbx_seq_one_letter_code
_entity_poly.pdbx_strand_id
1 'polypeptide(L)'
;MSGKRTTSQQAMGKGVEGASTLFSRDGVPAIGELIPITLQHVLSSFAGVIAPAIIIAGVCNFTEEQETAIIQVALILSALDTIIQQFPVFGRIGSGLPILTGVSFAFLPAFQAVGIEFGFSTLLGAELVGGAVAILFGVFYSKVKWLFPSLVTGTVIFTIGVSLYPTAIKYLAGGQGTPGFGGLANWTVGLITFAVVFGFSNFGKGILKLGGIFFGMLVGVLIAIPFGMVDASGVASAGWFSLPRLFPFAIEFNPAACLTLAVVYVMVNVQLIGDLSAAAMGSMDRMPTEREIGGAIKAQGLVSMVSSVLGGLPTSAFGQNVGIIVSTRVINRWVFAAAGLVFAAAGLVPKLSAVLTMIPQPVIGGATISVFGTITLNGIRILVKDGLTPRACTVFGVSVAFGLGIAQVSGSLTGPGMPDWINTIFGTSAITPCAIMAIILNNVLPPEGAEPASRLREELDAKAADARALAAEGQSTDAELEVAAADLDQAEAETEIDAGSEHGAQADAGPARGAQDDAGPACGAQDGQADGQAGARPDKTR
;
A
#
# COMPACT_ATOMS: atom_id res chain seq x y z
N MET A 1 -3.39 -36.70 -55.16
CA MET A 1 -4.64 -36.27 -54.52
C MET A 1 -4.33 -35.16 -53.55
N SER A 2 -4.43 -33.97 -54.08
CA SER A 2 -4.25 -32.68 -53.39
C SER A 2 -5.60 -32.23 -52.84
N GLY A 3 -5.61 -31.64 -51.67
CA GLY A 3 -6.74 -30.79 -51.32
C GLY A 3 -7.23 -30.90 -49.88
N LYS A 4 -7.26 -29.73 -49.23
CA LYS A 4 -7.95 -29.33 -47.99
C LYS A 4 -7.15 -29.39 -46.68
N ARG A 5 -6.15 -28.51 -46.58
CA ARG A 5 -5.70 -27.94 -45.30
C ARG A 5 -5.55 -26.44 -45.49
N THR A 6 -6.63 -25.67 -45.56
CA THR A 6 -6.58 -24.20 -45.61
C THR A 6 -7.97 -23.61 -45.39
N THR A 7 -8.61 -23.86 -44.24
CA THR A 7 -9.83 -23.11 -43.89
C THR A 7 -9.99 -22.86 -42.40
N SER A 8 -9.22 -23.50 -41.50
CA SER A 8 -9.32 -23.25 -40.05
C SER A 8 -8.34 -22.21 -39.53
N GLN A 9 -7.26 -21.89 -40.27
CA GLN A 9 -6.32 -20.82 -39.86
C GLN A 9 -6.74 -19.42 -40.35
N GLN A 10 -7.62 -19.30 -41.34
CA GLN A 10 -8.17 -18.00 -41.77
C GLN A 10 -9.41 -17.55 -40.96
N ALA A 11 -10.05 -18.45 -40.22
CA ALA A 11 -11.18 -18.11 -39.35
C ALA A 11 -10.74 -17.60 -37.98
N MET A 12 -9.50 -17.87 -37.55
CA MET A 12 -8.92 -17.33 -36.31
C MET A 12 -8.35 -15.91 -36.44
N GLY A 13 -8.19 -15.40 -37.66
CA GLY A 13 -7.62 -14.07 -37.93
C GLY A 13 -8.63 -12.92 -38.03
N LYS A 14 -9.94 -13.18 -38.00
CA LYS A 14 -10.98 -12.14 -38.16
C LYS A 14 -11.85 -11.87 -36.92
N GLY A 15 -11.50 -12.44 -35.76
CA GLY A 15 -12.29 -12.30 -34.50
C GLY A 15 -11.71 -11.35 -33.48
N VAL A 16 -10.61 -10.63 -33.75
CA VAL A 16 -9.92 -9.78 -32.72
C VAL A 16 -9.74 -8.32 -33.20
N GLU A 17 -10.45 -7.87 -34.22
CA GLU A 17 -10.43 -6.46 -34.66
C GLU A 17 -11.41 -5.57 -33.89
N GLY A 18 -11.49 -5.68 -32.53
CA GLY A 18 -12.38 -4.86 -31.70
C GLY A 18 -12.04 -4.86 -30.21
N ALA A 19 -11.04 -5.60 -29.78
CA ALA A 19 -10.62 -5.54 -28.38
C ALA A 19 -9.77 -4.27 -28.16
N SER A 20 -10.20 -3.38 -27.27
CA SER A 20 -9.46 -2.18 -26.91
C SER A 20 -8.02 -2.54 -26.48
N THR A 21 -7.02 -1.86 -27.05
CA THR A 21 -5.61 -2.05 -26.71
C THR A 21 -5.27 -1.72 -25.26
N LEU A 22 -6.19 -1.11 -24.53
CA LEU A 22 -6.06 -0.81 -23.09
C LEU A 22 -5.83 -2.07 -22.23
N PHE A 23 -6.39 -3.21 -22.67
CA PHE A 23 -6.30 -4.50 -21.95
C PHE A 23 -5.13 -5.37 -22.42
N SER A 24 -4.30 -4.85 -23.33
CA SER A 24 -3.03 -5.46 -23.72
C SER A 24 -1.86 -4.61 -23.21
N ARG A 25 -0.77 -5.27 -22.82
CA ARG A 25 0.42 -4.56 -22.32
C ARG A 25 1.06 -3.69 -23.42
N ASP A 26 1.12 -4.22 -24.62
CA ASP A 26 1.75 -3.62 -25.79
C ASP A 26 0.69 -3.15 -26.80
N GLY A 27 1.05 -2.17 -27.60
CA GLY A 27 0.13 -1.51 -28.53
C GLY A 27 -0.21 -0.09 -28.06
N VAL A 28 -0.38 0.83 -29.00
CA VAL A 28 -0.72 2.24 -28.69
C VAL A 28 -2.24 2.38 -28.70
N PRO A 29 -2.87 2.72 -27.56
CA PRO A 29 -4.31 2.94 -27.51
C PRO A 29 -4.72 4.16 -28.36
N ALA A 30 -5.97 4.18 -28.81
CA ALA A 30 -6.53 5.37 -29.45
C ALA A 30 -6.50 6.55 -28.46
N ILE A 31 -6.21 7.75 -28.97
CA ILE A 31 -6.09 8.97 -28.14
C ILE A 31 -7.35 9.21 -27.31
N GLY A 32 -8.54 8.93 -27.88
CA GLY A 32 -9.82 9.07 -27.18
C GLY A 32 -10.00 8.14 -25.99
N GLU A 33 -9.33 6.99 -25.97
CA GLU A 33 -9.32 6.05 -24.83
C GLU A 33 -8.15 6.35 -23.87
N LEU A 34 -7.00 6.74 -24.41
CA LEU A 34 -5.78 7.02 -23.66
C LEU A 34 -5.97 8.19 -22.70
N ILE A 35 -6.47 9.34 -23.18
CA ILE A 35 -6.55 10.58 -22.41
C ILE A 35 -7.43 10.44 -21.15
N PRO A 36 -8.68 9.94 -21.21
CA PRO A 36 -9.52 9.85 -20.01
C PRO A 36 -8.93 8.97 -18.92
N ILE A 37 -8.34 7.83 -19.30
CA ILE A 37 -7.75 6.89 -18.34
C ILE A 37 -6.44 7.44 -17.77
N THR A 38 -5.59 8.05 -18.60
CA THR A 38 -4.40 8.76 -18.12
C THR A 38 -4.77 9.85 -17.12
N LEU A 39 -5.77 10.68 -17.44
CA LEU A 39 -6.23 11.74 -16.54
C LEU A 39 -6.77 11.18 -15.22
N GLN A 40 -7.46 10.05 -15.25
CA GLN A 40 -7.93 9.35 -14.07
C GLN A 40 -6.77 8.95 -13.14
N HIS A 41 -5.71 8.36 -13.68
CA HIS A 41 -4.52 7.98 -12.93
C HIS A 41 -3.78 9.21 -12.38
N VAL A 42 -3.63 10.26 -13.18
CA VAL A 42 -2.97 11.52 -12.76
C VAL A 42 -3.75 12.16 -11.61
N LEU A 43 -5.05 12.37 -11.75
CA LEU A 43 -5.86 13.04 -10.71
C LEU A 43 -5.90 12.29 -9.40
N SER A 44 -5.91 10.95 -9.45
CA SER A 44 -5.90 10.13 -8.23
C SER A 44 -4.57 10.18 -7.47
N SER A 45 -3.46 10.45 -8.17
CA SER A 45 -2.11 10.43 -7.60
C SER A 45 -1.53 11.82 -7.35
N PHE A 46 -2.06 12.84 -8.00
CA PHE A 46 -1.49 14.19 -7.99
C PHE A 46 -1.28 14.75 -6.59
N ALA A 47 -2.30 14.67 -5.75
CA ALA A 47 -2.22 15.06 -4.35
C ALA A 47 -1.21 14.20 -3.55
N GLY A 48 -1.11 12.91 -3.88
CA GLY A 48 -0.18 11.97 -3.27
C GLY A 48 1.28 12.28 -3.55
N VAL A 49 1.60 12.85 -4.72
CA VAL A 49 2.96 13.30 -5.06
C VAL A 49 3.34 14.56 -4.30
N ILE A 50 2.40 15.50 -4.17
CA ILE A 50 2.68 16.86 -3.69
C ILE A 50 2.68 16.94 -2.17
N ALA A 51 1.71 16.34 -1.51
CA ALA A 51 1.52 16.51 -0.07
C ALA A 51 2.75 16.07 0.76
N PRO A 52 3.45 14.95 0.49
CA PRO A 52 4.68 14.62 1.21
C PRO A 52 5.76 15.69 1.05
N ALA A 53 5.90 16.27 -0.16
CA ALA A 53 6.89 17.32 -0.43
C ALA A 53 6.63 18.58 0.40
N ILE A 54 5.36 19.04 0.45
CA ILE A 54 4.96 20.17 1.28
C ILE A 54 5.16 19.88 2.77
N ILE A 55 4.84 18.67 3.22
CA ILE A 55 5.00 18.28 4.62
C ILE A 55 6.47 18.32 5.02
N ILE A 56 7.39 17.80 4.20
CA ILE A 56 8.82 17.81 4.51
C ILE A 56 9.38 19.22 4.39
N ALA A 57 8.96 20.00 3.41
CA ALA A 57 9.34 21.42 3.29
C ALA A 57 8.97 22.19 4.56
N GLY A 58 7.76 21.99 5.10
CA GLY A 58 7.33 22.59 6.36
C GLY A 58 8.15 22.14 7.56
N VAL A 59 8.49 20.86 7.66
CA VAL A 59 9.33 20.30 8.74
C VAL A 59 10.75 20.86 8.71
N CYS A 60 11.32 21.00 7.51
CA CYS A 60 12.68 21.51 7.31
C CYS A 60 12.75 23.05 7.22
N ASN A 61 11.64 23.76 7.43
CA ASN A 61 11.53 25.22 7.36
C ASN A 61 12.06 25.80 6.04
N PHE A 62 11.62 25.21 4.91
CA PHE A 62 12.01 25.66 3.58
C PHE A 62 11.45 27.05 3.26
N THR A 63 12.20 27.80 2.44
CA THR A 63 11.67 28.99 1.79
C THR A 63 10.70 28.60 0.68
N GLU A 64 9.84 29.53 0.24
CA GLU A 64 8.89 29.30 -0.86
C GLU A 64 9.59 28.81 -2.15
N GLU A 65 10.80 29.32 -2.44
CA GLU A 65 11.58 28.86 -3.59
C GLU A 65 12.04 27.41 -3.43
N GLN A 66 12.48 27.02 -2.24
CA GLN A 66 12.88 25.66 -1.93
C GLN A 66 11.69 24.70 -1.94
N GLU A 67 10.54 25.13 -1.40
CA GLU A 67 9.30 24.36 -1.43
C GLU A 67 8.80 24.14 -2.86
N THR A 68 8.82 25.17 -3.69
CA THR A 68 8.53 25.05 -5.13
C THR A 68 9.48 24.06 -5.80
N ALA A 69 10.78 24.12 -5.50
CA ALA A 69 11.79 23.25 -6.08
C ALA A 69 11.58 21.77 -5.69
N ILE A 70 11.31 21.47 -4.42
CA ILE A 70 11.08 20.07 -4.00
C ILE A 70 9.82 19.48 -4.62
N ILE A 71 8.76 20.27 -4.82
CA ILE A 71 7.55 19.85 -5.53
C ILE A 71 7.84 19.56 -7.01
N GLN A 72 8.63 20.42 -7.68
CA GLN A 72 9.04 20.16 -9.05
C GLN A 72 9.82 18.85 -9.18
N VAL A 73 10.81 18.65 -8.29
CA VAL A 73 11.60 17.42 -8.26
C VAL A 73 10.71 16.20 -7.98
N ALA A 74 9.76 16.31 -7.05
CA ALA A 74 8.81 15.23 -6.74
C ALA A 74 8.00 14.79 -7.97
N LEU A 75 7.51 15.74 -8.76
CA LEU A 75 6.76 15.46 -10.00
C LEU A 75 7.67 14.82 -11.07
N ILE A 76 8.89 15.32 -11.25
CA ILE A 76 9.84 14.80 -12.24
C ILE A 76 10.31 13.39 -11.87
N LEU A 77 10.59 13.14 -10.59
CA LEU A 77 10.98 11.80 -10.12
C LEU A 77 9.84 10.79 -10.22
N SER A 78 8.60 11.23 -9.94
CA SER A 78 7.41 10.39 -10.16
C SER A 78 7.26 10.00 -11.62
N ALA A 79 7.54 10.93 -12.54
CA ALA A 79 7.56 10.64 -13.97
C ALA A 79 8.67 9.65 -14.33
N LEU A 80 9.90 9.92 -13.87
CA LEU A 80 11.07 9.10 -14.17
C LEU A 80 10.88 7.66 -13.69
N ASP A 81 10.47 7.48 -12.43
CA ASP A 81 10.25 6.15 -11.86
C ASP A 81 9.13 5.43 -12.60
N THR A 82 7.99 6.08 -12.83
CA THR A 82 6.88 5.49 -13.59
C THR A 82 7.32 5.02 -14.97
N ILE A 83 8.09 5.83 -15.72
CA ILE A 83 8.58 5.46 -17.05
C ILE A 83 9.55 4.28 -16.97
N ILE A 84 10.49 4.27 -16.02
CA ILE A 84 11.41 3.15 -15.81
C ILE A 84 10.65 1.88 -15.42
N GLN A 85 9.61 1.99 -14.58
CA GLN A 85 8.77 0.85 -14.22
C GLN A 85 8.06 0.24 -15.43
N GLN A 86 7.55 1.07 -16.35
CA GLN A 86 6.85 0.60 -17.55
C GLN A 86 7.79 0.05 -18.63
N PHE A 87 8.98 0.64 -18.76
CA PHE A 87 9.97 0.30 -19.76
C PHE A 87 11.29 -0.12 -19.09
N PRO A 88 11.40 -1.37 -18.64
CA PRO A 88 12.56 -1.83 -17.88
C PRO A 88 13.88 -1.59 -18.62
N VAL A 89 14.77 -0.81 -17.99
CA VAL A 89 16.09 -0.48 -18.51
C VAL A 89 16.96 -1.74 -18.51
N PHE A 90 17.59 -2.06 -19.64
CA PHE A 90 18.34 -3.30 -19.87
C PHE A 90 17.54 -4.57 -19.51
N GLY A 91 16.22 -4.48 -19.43
CA GLY A 91 15.34 -5.56 -19.02
C GLY A 91 15.53 -6.06 -17.58
N ARG A 92 16.20 -5.30 -16.71
CA ARG A 92 16.54 -5.67 -15.33
C ARG A 92 16.19 -4.63 -14.28
N ILE A 93 15.99 -3.38 -14.64
CA ILE A 93 15.64 -2.25 -13.78
C ILE A 93 14.27 -1.75 -14.22
N GLY A 94 13.25 -1.93 -13.41
CA GLY A 94 11.85 -1.72 -13.72
C GLY A 94 11.06 -3.03 -13.72
N SER A 95 9.78 -2.96 -13.37
CA SER A 95 8.90 -4.13 -13.28
C SER A 95 8.33 -4.55 -14.64
N GLY A 96 7.98 -3.60 -15.47
CA GLY A 96 7.14 -3.79 -16.66
C GLY A 96 5.70 -4.12 -16.33
N LEU A 97 5.26 -3.97 -15.07
CA LEU A 97 3.88 -4.17 -14.62
C LEU A 97 3.09 -2.86 -14.69
N PRO A 98 1.76 -2.95 -14.79
CA PRO A 98 0.91 -1.76 -14.75
C PRO A 98 0.96 -1.16 -13.34
N ILE A 99 1.77 -0.14 -13.15
CA ILE A 99 1.92 0.55 -11.88
C ILE A 99 2.25 2.02 -12.11
N LEU A 100 1.74 2.90 -11.27
CA LEU A 100 2.13 4.30 -11.19
C LEU A 100 2.90 4.50 -9.90
N THR A 101 4.02 5.20 -9.99
CA THR A 101 4.91 5.48 -8.86
C THR A 101 5.05 6.98 -8.63
N GLY A 102 5.41 7.36 -7.43
CA GLY A 102 5.69 8.73 -7.06
C GLY A 102 6.15 8.83 -5.62
N VAL A 103 6.31 10.05 -5.11
CA VAL A 103 6.75 10.29 -3.73
C VAL A 103 5.84 9.58 -2.76
N SER A 104 6.43 8.83 -1.84
CA SER A 104 5.67 7.91 -0.99
C SER A 104 5.51 8.43 0.44
N PHE A 105 4.28 8.42 0.93
CA PHE A 105 3.96 8.68 2.34
C PHE A 105 4.60 7.70 3.31
N ALA A 106 4.97 6.50 2.86
CA ALA A 106 5.55 5.48 3.72
C ALA A 106 6.90 5.88 4.32
N PHE A 107 7.65 6.75 3.62
CA PHE A 107 8.91 7.30 4.14
C PHE A 107 8.70 8.46 5.11
N LEU A 108 7.54 9.11 5.08
CA LEU A 108 7.31 10.39 5.72
C LEU A 108 7.60 10.41 7.23
N PRO A 109 7.20 9.41 8.05
CA PRO A 109 7.50 9.42 9.48
C PRO A 109 9.00 9.44 9.79
N ALA A 110 9.79 8.63 9.06
CA ALA A 110 11.23 8.58 9.23
C ALA A 110 11.89 9.86 8.69
N PHE A 111 11.38 10.40 7.58
CA PHE A 111 11.88 11.64 6.99
C PHE A 111 11.62 12.84 7.88
N GLN A 112 10.45 12.91 8.52
CA GLN A 112 10.16 13.93 9.53
C GLN A 112 11.10 13.81 10.73
N ALA A 113 11.31 12.60 11.25
CA ALA A 113 12.20 12.36 12.36
C ALA A 113 13.64 12.79 12.06
N VAL A 114 14.21 12.30 10.96
CA VAL A 114 15.58 12.64 10.53
C VAL A 114 15.69 14.13 10.17
N GLY A 115 14.68 14.68 9.49
CA GLY A 115 14.66 16.09 9.08
C GLY A 115 14.62 17.06 10.26
N ILE A 116 13.89 16.73 11.33
CA ILE A 116 13.82 17.53 12.57
C ILE A 116 15.15 17.43 13.33
N GLU A 117 15.72 16.24 13.45
CA GLU A 117 16.88 15.99 14.31
C GLU A 117 18.20 16.39 13.64
N PHE A 118 18.38 16.11 12.35
CA PHE A 118 19.65 16.26 11.63
C PHE A 118 19.60 17.25 10.46
N GLY A 119 18.41 17.70 10.07
CA GLY A 119 18.22 18.58 8.91
C GLY A 119 18.15 17.85 7.56
N PHE A 120 17.84 18.64 6.52
CA PHE A 120 17.56 18.11 5.17
C PHE A 120 18.82 17.56 4.47
N SER A 121 19.99 18.15 4.69
CA SER A 121 21.27 17.68 4.10
C SER A 121 21.60 16.24 4.53
N THR A 122 21.41 15.93 5.81
CA THR A 122 21.61 14.59 6.37
C THR A 122 20.53 13.62 5.86
N LEU A 123 19.32 14.10 5.70
CA LEU A 123 18.22 13.30 5.15
C LEU A 123 18.57 12.84 3.73
N LEU A 124 19.11 13.71 2.87
CA LEU A 124 19.54 13.36 1.52
C LEU A 124 20.68 12.32 1.52
N GLY A 125 21.65 12.45 2.42
CA GLY A 125 22.72 11.44 2.56
C GLY A 125 22.19 10.09 3.00
N ALA A 126 21.25 10.07 3.95
CA ALA A 126 20.59 8.87 4.42
C ALA A 126 19.68 8.25 3.34
N GLU A 127 19.03 9.07 2.51
CA GLU A 127 18.25 8.62 1.34
C GLU A 127 19.15 7.95 0.30
N LEU A 128 20.32 8.51 0.01
CA LEU A 128 21.28 7.90 -0.90
C LEU A 128 21.69 6.49 -0.45
N VAL A 129 22.00 6.33 0.84
CA VAL A 129 22.33 5.03 1.44
C VAL A 129 21.13 4.09 1.40
N GLY A 130 19.94 4.58 1.75
CA GLY A 130 18.70 3.81 1.69
C GLY A 130 18.38 3.32 0.28
N GLY A 131 18.56 4.15 -0.74
CA GLY A 131 18.41 3.78 -2.15
C GLY A 131 19.39 2.68 -2.57
N ALA A 132 20.65 2.76 -2.13
CA ALA A 132 21.64 1.70 -2.35
C ALA A 132 21.25 0.38 -1.67
N VAL A 133 20.74 0.44 -0.43
CA VAL A 133 20.21 -0.72 0.30
C VAL A 133 19.00 -1.31 -0.44
N ALA A 134 18.10 -0.48 -0.98
CA ALA A 134 16.99 -0.96 -1.79
C ALA A 134 17.48 -1.72 -3.04
N ILE A 135 18.49 -1.20 -3.74
CA ILE A 135 19.06 -1.90 -4.90
C ILE A 135 19.62 -3.27 -4.49
N LEU A 136 20.38 -3.33 -3.39
CA LEU A 136 20.92 -4.59 -2.85
C LEU A 136 19.78 -5.55 -2.47
N PHE A 137 18.74 -5.06 -1.79
CA PHE A 137 17.57 -5.85 -1.46
C PHE A 137 16.89 -6.41 -2.73
N GLY A 138 16.72 -5.60 -3.77
CA GLY A 138 16.17 -6.03 -5.05
C GLY A 138 17.02 -7.06 -5.80
N VAL A 139 18.35 -7.04 -5.63
CA VAL A 139 19.26 -8.06 -6.18
C VAL A 139 19.13 -9.39 -5.43
N PHE A 140 19.02 -9.32 -4.10
CA PHE A 140 18.95 -10.50 -3.23
C PHE A 140 17.53 -10.86 -2.80
N TYR A 141 16.50 -10.29 -3.41
CA TYR A 141 15.10 -10.47 -3.03
C TYR A 141 14.69 -11.93 -2.86
N SER A 142 15.05 -12.80 -3.81
CA SER A 142 14.71 -14.22 -3.75
C SER A 142 15.29 -14.95 -2.53
N LYS A 143 16.40 -14.44 -1.95
CA LYS A 143 17.05 -15.03 -0.77
C LYS A 143 16.47 -14.50 0.55
N VAL A 144 15.90 -13.30 0.56
CA VAL A 144 15.46 -12.63 1.80
C VAL A 144 13.94 -12.54 1.94
N LYS A 145 13.17 -12.90 0.92
CA LYS A 145 11.69 -12.81 0.91
C LYS A 145 11.02 -13.55 2.07
N TRP A 146 11.63 -14.61 2.59
CA TRP A 146 11.10 -15.42 3.69
C TRP A 146 11.02 -14.66 5.02
N LEU A 147 11.81 -13.58 5.20
CA LEU A 147 11.75 -12.72 6.38
C LEU A 147 10.48 -11.83 6.43
N PHE A 148 9.77 -11.71 5.30
CA PHE A 148 8.68 -10.75 5.13
C PHE A 148 7.37 -11.44 4.70
N PRO A 149 6.84 -12.39 5.50
CA PRO A 149 5.52 -12.95 5.26
C PRO A 149 4.43 -11.86 5.39
N SER A 150 3.22 -12.18 4.96
CA SER A 150 2.07 -11.25 4.99
C SER A 150 1.83 -10.66 6.37
N LEU A 151 2.03 -11.45 7.44
CA LEU A 151 1.90 -11.01 8.82
C LEU A 151 2.85 -9.86 9.16
N VAL A 152 4.15 -10.02 8.87
CA VAL A 152 5.17 -8.97 9.11
C VAL A 152 4.90 -7.75 8.24
N THR A 153 4.64 -7.97 6.96
CA THR A 153 4.35 -6.91 5.98
C THR A 153 3.12 -6.10 6.38
N GLY A 154 2.01 -6.76 6.70
CA GLY A 154 0.76 -6.12 7.12
C GLY A 154 0.92 -5.31 8.41
N THR A 155 1.65 -5.86 9.39
CA THR A 155 1.96 -5.19 10.66
C THR A 155 2.73 -3.88 10.44
N VAL A 156 3.73 -3.90 9.58
CA VAL A 156 4.56 -2.71 9.27
C VAL A 156 3.74 -1.66 8.51
N ILE A 157 2.99 -2.04 7.48
CA ILE A 157 2.15 -1.10 6.70
C ILE A 157 1.06 -0.48 7.59
N PHE A 158 0.44 -1.26 8.47
CA PHE A 158 -0.49 -0.75 9.47
C PHE A 158 0.18 0.32 10.34
N THR A 159 1.37 0.03 10.88
CA THR A 159 2.12 0.95 11.73
C THR A 159 2.50 2.23 10.98
N ILE A 160 2.90 2.15 9.71
CA ILE A 160 3.13 3.33 8.85
C ILE A 160 1.88 4.20 8.81
N GLY A 161 0.71 3.63 8.51
CA GLY A 161 -0.54 4.38 8.41
C GLY A 161 -0.91 5.09 9.71
N VAL A 162 -0.88 4.38 10.83
CA VAL A 162 -1.21 4.94 12.16
C VAL A 162 -0.20 6.01 12.60
N SER A 163 1.09 5.83 12.31
CA SER A 163 2.13 6.80 12.67
C SER A 163 1.99 8.16 11.96
N LEU A 164 1.22 8.21 10.87
CA LEU A 164 0.93 9.42 10.12
C LEU A 164 -0.28 10.22 10.66
N TYR A 165 -1.13 9.63 11.52
CA TYR A 165 -2.32 10.32 12.04
C TYR A 165 -2.01 11.62 12.79
N PRO A 166 -0.99 11.67 13.69
CA PRO A 166 -0.60 12.92 14.33
C PRO A 166 -0.22 14.01 13.31
N THR A 167 0.46 13.63 12.23
CA THR A 167 0.83 14.55 11.15
C THR A 167 -0.41 15.14 10.46
N ALA A 168 -1.40 14.31 10.10
CA ALA A 168 -2.64 14.79 9.52
C ALA A 168 -3.36 15.79 10.43
N ILE A 169 -3.45 15.50 11.73
CA ILE A 169 -4.10 16.37 12.71
C ILE A 169 -3.31 17.67 12.91
N LYS A 170 -1.98 17.62 12.96
CA LYS A 170 -1.15 18.83 13.05
C LYS A 170 -1.40 19.77 11.88
N TYR A 171 -1.46 19.25 10.67
CA TYR A 171 -1.76 20.02 9.45
C TYR A 171 -3.21 20.52 9.43
N LEU A 172 -4.18 19.68 9.79
CA LEU A 172 -5.59 20.06 9.87
C LEU A 172 -5.81 21.22 10.87
N ALA A 173 -5.05 21.22 11.97
CA ALA A 173 -5.05 22.31 12.96
C ALA A 173 -4.30 23.57 12.50
N GLY A 174 -3.69 23.58 11.32
CA GLY A 174 -3.00 24.74 10.75
C GLY A 174 -1.48 24.70 10.81
N GLY A 175 -0.88 23.57 11.20
CA GLY A 175 0.58 23.38 11.31
C GLY A 175 1.15 23.81 12.67
N GLN A 176 1.87 22.90 13.29
CA GLN A 176 2.46 23.13 14.61
C GLN A 176 3.50 24.25 14.55
N GLY A 177 3.38 25.25 15.44
CA GLY A 177 4.30 26.40 15.48
C GLY A 177 3.87 27.60 14.65
N THR A 178 2.78 27.50 13.86
CA THR A 178 2.24 28.63 13.10
C THR A 178 1.31 29.50 13.97
N PRO A 179 1.22 30.81 13.68
CA PRO A 179 0.20 31.67 14.30
C PRO A 179 -1.20 31.14 14.00
N GLY A 180 -2.02 30.97 15.04
CA GLY A 180 -3.38 30.44 14.89
C GLY A 180 -3.52 28.92 14.88
N PHE A 181 -2.45 28.17 15.16
CA PHE A 181 -2.50 26.71 15.35
C PHE A 181 -3.62 26.32 16.33
N GLY A 182 -4.44 25.34 15.94
CA GLY A 182 -5.60 24.89 16.73
C GLY A 182 -6.82 25.82 16.68
N GLY A 183 -6.72 26.96 15.94
CA GLY A 183 -7.81 27.94 15.81
C GLY A 183 -9.03 27.41 15.05
N LEU A 184 -10.20 27.97 15.37
CA LEU A 184 -11.47 27.56 14.76
C LEU A 184 -11.47 27.65 13.22
N ALA A 185 -10.83 28.67 12.66
CA ALA A 185 -10.73 28.84 11.20
C ALA A 185 -10.01 27.67 10.53
N ASN A 186 -8.87 27.22 11.10
CA ASN A 186 -8.11 26.09 10.60
C ASN A 186 -8.93 24.80 10.66
N TRP A 187 -9.56 24.53 11.81
CA TRP A 187 -10.43 23.37 11.98
C TRP A 187 -11.61 23.39 11.01
N THR A 188 -12.24 24.55 10.81
CA THR A 188 -13.37 24.69 9.87
C THR A 188 -12.95 24.34 8.44
N VAL A 189 -11.87 24.95 7.94
CA VAL A 189 -11.35 24.68 6.60
C VAL A 189 -10.94 23.22 6.46
N GLY A 190 -10.19 22.69 7.43
CA GLY A 190 -9.72 21.31 7.42
C GLY A 190 -10.83 20.28 7.46
N LEU A 191 -11.85 20.45 8.34
CA LEU A 191 -12.98 19.53 8.44
C LEU A 191 -13.89 19.58 7.21
N ILE A 192 -14.13 20.77 6.64
CA ILE A 192 -14.92 20.86 5.40
C ILE A 192 -14.15 20.19 4.26
N THR A 193 -12.84 20.43 4.15
CA THR A 193 -12.00 19.75 3.15
C THR A 193 -12.09 18.24 3.31
N PHE A 194 -11.92 17.72 4.54
CA PHE A 194 -12.08 16.30 4.82
C PHE A 194 -13.46 15.77 4.41
N ALA A 195 -14.54 16.47 4.78
CA ALA A 195 -15.91 16.06 4.43
C ALA A 195 -16.13 16.00 2.91
N VAL A 196 -15.59 16.96 2.16
CA VAL A 196 -15.68 16.99 0.69
C VAL A 196 -14.85 15.86 0.07
N VAL A 197 -13.59 15.66 0.52
CA VAL A 197 -12.73 14.55 0.07
C VAL A 197 -13.42 13.21 0.34
N PHE A 198 -13.92 13.02 1.56
CA PHE A 198 -14.63 11.81 1.96
C PHE A 198 -15.91 11.59 1.13
N GLY A 199 -16.68 12.66 0.92
CA GLY A 199 -17.89 12.63 0.11
C GLY A 199 -17.60 12.24 -1.34
N PHE A 200 -16.61 12.87 -1.99
CA PHE A 200 -16.24 12.54 -3.37
C PHE A 200 -15.67 11.12 -3.49
N SER A 201 -14.82 10.72 -2.57
CA SER A 201 -14.18 9.39 -2.61
C SER A 201 -15.18 8.24 -2.39
N ASN A 202 -16.21 8.44 -1.57
CA ASN A 202 -17.16 7.38 -1.22
C ASN A 202 -18.48 7.45 -2.02
N PHE A 203 -19.03 8.65 -2.23
CA PHE A 203 -20.34 8.84 -2.88
C PHE A 203 -20.21 9.41 -4.30
N GLY A 204 -19.03 9.89 -4.69
CA GLY A 204 -18.75 10.40 -6.03
C GLY A 204 -18.94 9.34 -7.11
N LYS A 205 -19.18 9.78 -8.35
CA LYS A 205 -19.27 8.92 -9.53
C LYS A 205 -18.21 9.32 -10.55
N GLY A 206 -17.72 8.34 -11.31
CA GLY A 206 -16.75 8.57 -12.39
C GLY A 206 -15.49 9.30 -11.90
N ILE A 207 -15.11 10.35 -12.59
CA ILE A 207 -13.86 11.11 -12.34
C ILE A 207 -13.83 11.78 -10.96
N LEU A 208 -15.00 12.20 -10.43
CA LEU A 208 -15.07 12.80 -9.09
C LEU A 208 -14.70 11.80 -7.98
N LYS A 209 -15.11 10.54 -8.11
CA LYS A 209 -14.74 9.50 -7.16
C LYS A 209 -13.23 9.23 -7.20
N LEU A 210 -12.67 9.15 -8.38
CA LEU A 210 -11.28 8.78 -8.60
C LEU A 210 -10.31 9.91 -8.25
N GLY A 211 -10.68 11.16 -8.58
CA GLY A 211 -9.96 12.37 -8.21
C GLY A 211 -10.45 13.01 -6.91
N GLY A 212 -11.15 12.27 -6.03
CA GLY A 212 -11.81 12.83 -4.85
C GLY A 212 -10.90 13.65 -3.95
N ILE A 213 -9.66 13.22 -3.77
CA ILE A 213 -8.66 13.96 -2.99
C ILE A 213 -8.30 15.27 -3.70
N PHE A 214 -8.00 15.22 -5.00
CA PHE A 214 -7.65 16.41 -5.78
C PHE A 214 -8.78 17.44 -5.81
N PHE A 215 -9.99 17.03 -6.17
CA PHE A 215 -11.16 17.93 -6.20
C PHE A 215 -11.53 18.44 -4.80
N GLY A 216 -11.38 17.60 -3.77
CA GLY A 216 -11.60 17.99 -2.40
C GLY A 216 -10.60 19.04 -1.93
N MET A 217 -9.33 18.92 -2.29
CA MET A 217 -8.31 19.94 -2.02
C MET A 217 -8.63 21.24 -2.76
N LEU A 218 -9.05 21.17 -4.02
CA LEU A 218 -9.44 22.35 -4.78
C LEU A 218 -10.59 23.12 -4.11
N VAL A 219 -11.65 22.41 -3.68
CA VAL A 219 -12.75 23.01 -2.92
C VAL A 219 -12.24 23.56 -1.59
N GLY A 220 -11.35 22.85 -0.89
CA GLY A 220 -10.73 23.30 0.35
C GLY A 220 -9.97 24.63 0.20
N VAL A 221 -9.19 24.78 -0.88
CA VAL A 221 -8.49 26.03 -1.19
C VAL A 221 -9.51 27.17 -1.44
N LEU A 222 -10.57 26.92 -2.22
CA LEU A 222 -11.61 27.91 -2.46
C LEU A 222 -12.28 28.39 -1.16
N ILE A 223 -12.51 27.48 -0.22
CA ILE A 223 -13.07 27.80 1.10
C ILE A 223 -12.05 28.55 1.96
N ALA A 224 -10.76 28.30 1.81
CA ALA A 224 -9.69 28.97 2.55
C ALA A 224 -9.47 30.44 2.15
N ILE A 225 -9.88 30.84 0.91
CA ILE A 225 -9.72 32.22 0.41
C ILE A 225 -10.38 33.26 1.33
N PRO A 226 -11.68 33.15 1.70
CA PRO A 226 -12.31 34.15 2.57
C PRO A 226 -11.72 34.22 3.99
N PHE A 227 -10.97 33.19 4.42
CA PHE A 227 -10.25 33.20 5.69
C PHE A 227 -8.86 33.85 5.59
N GLY A 228 -8.45 34.33 4.39
CA GLY A 228 -7.14 34.92 4.17
C GLY A 228 -5.96 33.96 4.29
N MET A 229 -6.20 32.63 4.11
CA MET A 229 -5.18 31.59 4.28
C MET A 229 -4.39 31.29 3.00
N VAL A 230 -4.80 31.88 1.86
CA VAL A 230 -4.18 31.61 0.55
C VAL A 230 -3.25 32.76 0.18
N ASP A 231 -1.95 32.48 0.07
CA ASP A 231 -0.96 33.43 -0.41
C ASP A 231 -0.56 33.09 -1.85
N ALA A 232 -0.82 34.03 -2.75
CA ALA A 232 -0.52 33.89 -4.17
C ALA A 232 0.75 34.65 -4.60
N SER A 233 1.48 35.28 -3.68
CA SER A 233 2.65 36.11 -3.97
C SER A 233 3.73 35.37 -4.74
N GLY A 234 4.02 34.14 -4.37
CA GLY A 234 5.01 33.27 -5.02
C GLY A 234 4.68 32.91 -6.47
N VAL A 235 3.40 32.89 -6.86
CA VAL A 235 2.99 32.52 -8.24
C VAL A 235 3.40 33.59 -9.26
N ALA A 236 3.35 34.85 -8.86
CA ALA A 236 3.69 35.97 -9.76
C ALA A 236 5.16 35.95 -10.12
N SER A 237 6.04 35.62 -9.16
CA SER A 237 7.51 35.59 -9.32
C SER A 237 8.02 34.31 -9.99
N ALA A 238 7.24 33.21 -9.95
CA ALA A 238 7.63 31.91 -10.52
C ALA A 238 7.72 31.96 -12.06
N GLY A 239 8.79 31.36 -12.60
CA GLY A 239 9.02 31.22 -14.03
C GLY A 239 8.07 30.24 -14.72
N TRP A 240 8.05 30.25 -16.05
CA TRP A 240 7.28 29.31 -16.85
C TRP A 240 8.03 28.00 -17.14
N PHE A 241 9.36 28.00 -17.05
CA PHE A 241 10.17 26.82 -17.30
C PHE A 241 11.44 26.86 -16.45
N SER A 242 11.71 25.76 -15.76
CA SER A 242 13.01 25.52 -15.14
C SER A 242 13.34 24.04 -15.11
N LEU A 243 14.63 23.74 -15.12
CA LEU A 243 15.14 22.40 -14.87
C LEU A 243 15.52 22.27 -13.39
N PRO A 244 15.38 21.09 -12.79
CA PRO A 244 15.89 20.82 -11.46
C PRO A 244 17.39 21.11 -11.39
N ARG A 245 17.81 21.74 -10.30
CA ARG A 245 19.22 21.99 -10.03
C ARG A 245 19.86 20.72 -9.48
N LEU A 246 21.06 20.40 -9.93
CA LEU A 246 21.86 19.33 -9.34
C LEU A 246 22.47 19.85 -8.03
N PHE A 247 22.41 19.04 -6.99
CA PHE A 247 22.95 19.36 -5.66
C PHE A 247 22.47 20.71 -5.11
N PRO A 248 21.13 20.95 -5.05
CA PRO A 248 20.62 22.21 -4.50
C PRO A 248 20.88 22.35 -3.01
N PHE A 249 21.13 21.23 -2.33
CA PHE A 249 21.50 21.13 -0.92
C PHE A 249 22.79 20.31 -0.79
N ALA A 250 23.54 20.54 0.29
CA ALA A 250 24.65 19.69 0.65
C ALA A 250 24.15 18.26 0.98
N ILE A 251 24.98 17.27 0.72
CA ILE A 251 24.70 15.88 1.12
C ILE A 251 25.63 15.53 2.27
N GLU A 252 25.04 15.26 3.44
CA GLU A 252 25.76 14.92 4.67
C GLU A 252 25.37 13.52 5.12
N PHE A 253 26.30 12.82 5.76
CA PHE A 253 26.07 11.44 6.20
C PHE A 253 26.14 11.36 7.72
N ASN A 254 25.06 10.88 8.33
CA ASN A 254 25.01 10.48 9.74
C ASN A 254 24.71 8.98 9.82
N PRO A 255 25.55 8.19 10.49
CA PRO A 255 25.36 6.72 10.54
C PRO A 255 24.01 6.27 11.08
N ALA A 256 23.47 6.97 12.10
CA ALA A 256 22.19 6.64 12.68
C ALA A 256 21.02 6.95 11.73
N ALA A 257 21.05 8.13 11.08
CA ALA A 257 20.08 8.48 10.06
C ALA A 257 20.14 7.51 8.86
N CYS A 258 21.35 7.16 8.41
CA CYS A 258 21.55 6.19 7.33
C CYS A 258 20.97 4.82 7.68
N LEU A 259 21.20 4.32 8.90
CA LEU A 259 20.66 3.03 9.34
C LEU A 259 19.14 3.07 9.48
N THR A 260 18.58 4.15 10.03
CA THR A 260 17.13 4.36 10.12
C THR A 260 16.48 4.29 8.74
N LEU A 261 16.99 5.04 7.76
CA LEU A 261 16.43 5.01 6.43
C LEU A 261 16.70 3.68 5.70
N ALA A 262 17.82 3.04 5.90
CA ALA A 262 18.09 1.72 5.34
C ALA A 262 17.02 0.70 5.75
N VAL A 263 16.63 0.66 7.02
CA VAL A 263 15.54 -0.19 7.53
C VAL A 263 14.21 0.20 6.89
N VAL A 264 13.89 1.49 6.86
CA VAL A 264 12.63 1.99 6.26
C VAL A 264 12.54 1.64 4.78
N TYR A 265 13.63 1.76 4.02
CA TYR A 265 13.67 1.35 2.61
C TYR A 265 13.37 -0.13 2.41
N VAL A 266 13.90 -0.99 3.27
CA VAL A 266 13.56 -2.43 3.24
C VAL A 266 12.06 -2.62 3.46
N MET A 267 11.46 -1.93 4.44
CA MET A 267 10.03 -2.06 4.74
C MET A 267 9.13 -1.50 3.61
N VAL A 268 9.52 -0.37 3.02
CA VAL A 268 8.79 0.19 1.87
C VAL A 268 8.92 -0.70 0.63
N ASN A 269 10.05 -1.38 0.45
CA ASN A 269 10.20 -2.38 -0.61
C ASN A 269 9.24 -3.57 -0.40
N VAL A 270 8.99 -3.97 0.84
CA VAL A 270 8.00 -5.02 1.15
C VAL A 270 6.59 -4.54 0.82
N GLN A 271 6.25 -3.28 1.11
CA GLN A 271 4.98 -2.68 0.65
C GLN A 271 4.89 -2.68 -0.88
N LEU A 272 5.94 -2.27 -1.58
CA LEU A 272 6.00 -2.29 -3.04
C LEU A 272 5.71 -3.68 -3.61
N ILE A 273 6.24 -4.75 -2.99
CA ILE A 273 5.95 -6.14 -3.39
C ILE A 273 4.45 -6.43 -3.26
N GLY A 274 3.82 -6.00 -2.17
CA GLY A 274 2.38 -6.12 -1.97
C GLY A 274 1.56 -5.42 -3.04
N ASP A 275 1.90 -4.17 -3.34
CA ASP A 275 1.24 -3.34 -4.35
C ASP A 275 1.39 -3.94 -5.77
N LEU A 276 2.59 -4.42 -6.13
CA LEU A 276 2.84 -5.11 -7.40
C LEU A 276 2.05 -6.40 -7.51
N SER A 277 2.00 -7.18 -6.43
CA SER A 277 1.25 -8.44 -6.39
C SER A 277 -0.25 -8.19 -6.54
N ALA A 278 -0.79 -7.19 -5.87
CA ALA A 278 -2.19 -6.80 -5.98
C ALA A 278 -2.53 -6.31 -7.40
N ALA A 279 -1.67 -5.46 -7.99
CA ALA A 279 -1.84 -4.98 -9.36
C ALA A 279 -1.83 -6.12 -10.37
N ALA A 280 -0.83 -7.02 -10.31
CA ALA A 280 -0.70 -8.12 -11.26
C ALA A 280 -1.82 -9.15 -11.11
N MET A 281 -2.17 -9.56 -9.88
CA MET A 281 -3.29 -10.49 -9.63
C MET A 281 -4.63 -9.91 -10.06
N GLY A 282 -4.91 -8.66 -9.71
CA GLY A 282 -6.22 -8.06 -9.98
C GLY A 282 -6.44 -7.63 -11.44
N SER A 283 -5.37 -7.39 -12.21
CA SER A 283 -5.49 -6.93 -13.60
C SER A 283 -5.02 -7.92 -14.65
N MET A 284 -4.11 -8.84 -14.29
CA MET A 284 -3.48 -9.79 -15.23
C MET A 284 -3.73 -11.25 -14.83
N ASP A 285 -4.47 -11.50 -13.75
CA ASP A 285 -4.82 -12.83 -13.20
C ASP A 285 -3.56 -13.73 -13.00
N ARG A 286 -2.41 -13.12 -12.62
CA ARG A 286 -1.16 -13.83 -12.32
C ARG A 286 -0.35 -13.15 -11.24
N MET A 287 0.50 -13.92 -10.56
CA MET A 287 1.50 -13.35 -9.66
C MET A 287 2.66 -12.71 -10.44
N PRO A 288 3.29 -11.65 -9.90
CA PRO A 288 4.50 -11.10 -10.47
C PRO A 288 5.66 -12.09 -10.31
N THR A 289 6.54 -12.13 -11.30
CA THR A 289 7.77 -12.92 -11.24
C THR A 289 8.82 -12.28 -10.34
N GLU A 290 9.75 -13.06 -9.80
CA GLU A 290 10.88 -12.53 -9.00
C GLU A 290 11.70 -11.48 -9.77
N ARG A 291 11.80 -11.61 -11.09
CA ARG A 291 12.48 -10.63 -11.95
C ARG A 291 11.73 -9.29 -11.99
N GLU A 292 10.40 -9.31 -12.10
CA GLU A 292 9.54 -8.12 -12.10
C GLU A 292 9.63 -7.41 -10.75
N ILE A 293 9.53 -8.16 -9.65
CA ILE A 293 9.66 -7.62 -8.29
C ILE A 293 11.06 -7.04 -8.06
N GLY A 294 12.11 -7.85 -8.28
CA GLY A 294 13.49 -7.38 -8.11
C GLY A 294 13.85 -6.22 -9.05
N GLY A 295 13.24 -6.19 -10.25
CA GLY A 295 13.37 -5.08 -11.20
C GLY A 295 12.74 -3.79 -10.66
N ALA A 296 11.52 -3.87 -10.10
CA ALA A 296 10.82 -2.74 -9.50
C ALA A 296 11.59 -2.12 -8.35
N ILE A 297 12.07 -2.96 -7.43
CA ILE A 297 12.83 -2.52 -6.25
C ILE A 297 14.13 -1.82 -6.66
N LYS A 298 14.83 -2.35 -7.65
CA LYS A 298 16.05 -1.72 -8.20
C LYS A 298 15.76 -0.37 -8.85
N ALA A 299 14.64 -0.24 -9.57
CA ALA A 299 14.23 1.03 -10.16
C ALA A 299 13.93 2.06 -9.07
N GLN A 300 13.13 1.70 -8.08
CA GLN A 300 12.83 2.56 -6.92
C GLN A 300 14.10 3.01 -6.21
N GLY A 301 15.03 2.09 -5.92
CA GLY A 301 16.30 2.44 -5.27
C GLY A 301 17.16 3.37 -6.11
N LEU A 302 17.26 3.13 -7.43
CA LEU A 302 18.01 3.98 -8.35
C LEU A 302 17.41 5.40 -8.44
N VAL A 303 16.07 5.49 -8.59
CA VAL A 303 15.39 6.79 -8.65
C VAL A 303 15.50 7.54 -7.33
N SER A 304 15.46 6.86 -6.19
CA SER A 304 15.70 7.46 -4.88
C SER A 304 17.13 8.00 -4.74
N MET A 305 18.14 7.32 -5.29
CA MET A 305 19.50 7.87 -5.32
C MET A 305 19.59 9.12 -6.20
N VAL A 306 18.90 9.14 -7.34
CA VAL A 306 18.78 10.35 -8.20
C VAL A 306 18.02 11.45 -7.47
N SER A 307 16.99 11.10 -6.70
CA SER A 307 16.23 12.01 -5.84
C SER A 307 17.12 12.75 -4.86
N SER A 308 17.95 12.02 -4.12
CA SER A 308 18.92 12.60 -3.19
C SER A 308 19.83 13.67 -3.86
N VAL A 309 20.29 13.41 -5.09
CA VAL A 309 21.14 14.35 -5.86
C VAL A 309 20.38 15.58 -6.33
N LEU A 310 19.09 15.46 -6.60
CA LEU A 310 18.21 16.55 -7.04
C LEU A 310 17.56 17.29 -5.87
N GLY A 311 17.77 16.86 -4.62
CA GLY A 311 17.14 17.44 -3.44
C GLY A 311 15.65 17.12 -3.36
N GLY A 312 15.26 15.91 -3.75
CA GLY A 312 13.89 15.43 -3.77
C GLY A 312 13.57 14.46 -2.62
N LEU A 313 12.58 13.60 -2.85
CA LEU A 313 12.07 12.61 -1.92
C LEU A 313 11.93 11.25 -2.61
N PRO A 314 12.06 10.12 -1.89
CA PRO A 314 12.00 8.80 -2.48
C PRO A 314 10.63 8.46 -3.03
N THR A 315 10.62 7.70 -4.10
CA THR A 315 9.41 7.22 -4.77
C THR A 315 9.05 5.80 -4.33
N SER A 316 7.77 5.45 -4.47
CA SER A 316 7.26 4.09 -4.39
C SER A 316 5.94 3.97 -5.17
N ALA A 317 5.36 2.77 -5.20
CA ALA A 317 4.06 2.57 -5.82
C ALA A 317 2.94 3.32 -5.07
N PHE A 318 1.97 3.82 -5.84
CA PHE A 318 0.75 4.39 -5.27
C PHE A 318 -0.32 3.32 -5.08
N GLY A 319 -0.58 2.90 -3.85
CA GLY A 319 -1.63 1.93 -3.52
C GLY A 319 -3.03 2.36 -3.98
N GLN A 320 -3.32 3.67 -4.03
CA GLN A 320 -4.58 4.20 -4.56
C GLN A 320 -4.75 3.88 -6.06
N ASN A 321 -3.66 3.97 -6.81
CA ASN A 321 -3.65 3.63 -8.23
C ASN A 321 -3.80 2.13 -8.48
N VAL A 322 -3.27 1.29 -7.59
CA VAL A 322 -3.46 -0.17 -7.64
C VAL A 322 -4.96 -0.50 -7.62
N GLY A 323 -5.75 0.16 -6.76
CA GLY A 323 -7.20 0.02 -6.73
C GLY A 323 -7.89 0.35 -8.07
N ILE A 324 -7.41 1.38 -8.77
CA ILE A 324 -7.91 1.75 -10.11
C ILE A 324 -7.53 0.68 -11.13
N ILE A 325 -6.27 0.24 -11.14
CA ILE A 325 -5.76 -0.79 -12.05
C ILE A 325 -6.58 -2.07 -11.92
N VAL A 326 -6.81 -2.53 -10.68
CA VAL A 326 -7.61 -3.74 -10.41
C VAL A 326 -9.06 -3.58 -10.87
N SER A 327 -9.67 -2.41 -10.64
CA SER A 327 -11.08 -2.17 -11.00
C SER A 327 -11.29 -1.98 -12.50
N THR A 328 -10.34 -1.37 -13.19
CA THR A 328 -10.42 -1.11 -14.64
C THR A 328 -9.81 -2.22 -15.49
N ARG A 329 -8.93 -3.03 -14.91
CA ARG A 329 -8.10 -4.05 -15.61
C ARG A 329 -7.25 -3.47 -16.75
N VAL A 330 -6.99 -2.17 -16.73
CA VAL A 330 -6.12 -1.51 -17.72
C VAL A 330 -4.66 -1.85 -17.40
N ILE A 331 -3.98 -2.49 -18.36
CA ILE A 331 -2.59 -2.94 -18.23
C ILE A 331 -1.64 -2.30 -19.25
N ASN A 332 -2.15 -1.45 -20.09
CA ASN A 332 -1.37 -0.85 -21.17
C ASN A 332 -0.31 0.12 -20.65
N ARG A 333 0.96 -0.13 -21.00
CA ARG A 333 2.11 0.67 -20.56
C ARG A 333 2.06 2.15 -20.98
N TRP A 334 1.41 2.46 -22.11
CA TRP A 334 1.35 3.84 -22.62
C TRP A 334 0.42 4.72 -21.79
N VAL A 335 -0.57 4.15 -21.11
CA VAL A 335 -1.42 4.88 -20.17
C VAL A 335 -0.59 5.44 -19.02
N PHE A 336 0.24 4.59 -18.42
CA PHE A 336 1.11 4.99 -17.29
C PHE A 336 2.26 5.89 -17.75
N ALA A 337 2.83 5.62 -18.93
CA ALA A 337 3.84 6.50 -19.53
C ALA A 337 3.28 7.90 -19.81
N ALA A 338 2.06 7.99 -20.33
CA ALA A 338 1.39 9.27 -20.56
C ALA A 338 1.14 10.00 -19.22
N ALA A 339 0.75 9.28 -18.16
CA ALA A 339 0.63 9.86 -16.82
C ALA A 339 1.98 10.40 -16.30
N GLY A 340 3.05 9.64 -16.50
CA GLY A 340 4.42 10.09 -16.22
C GLY A 340 4.79 11.35 -17.01
N LEU A 341 4.47 11.41 -18.30
CA LEU A 341 4.73 12.61 -19.12
C LEU A 341 3.95 13.83 -18.63
N VAL A 342 2.71 13.65 -18.15
CA VAL A 342 1.95 14.75 -17.53
C VAL A 342 2.64 15.25 -16.26
N PHE A 343 3.13 14.35 -15.40
CA PHE A 343 3.91 14.73 -14.21
C PHE A 343 5.23 15.43 -14.59
N ALA A 344 5.96 14.93 -15.59
CA ALA A 344 7.16 15.58 -16.07
C ALA A 344 6.89 17.00 -16.58
N ALA A 345 5.85 17.17 -17.39
CA ALA A 345 5.44 18.47 -17.90
C ALA A 345 5.06 19.42 -16.75
N ALA A 346 4.30 18.93 -15.76
CA ALA A 346 3.94 19.70 -14.57
C ALA A 346 5.17 20.11 -13.75
N GLY A 347 6.14 19.20 -13.55
CA GLY A 347 7.37 19.46 -12.82
C GLY A 347 8.34 20.41 -13.51
N LEU A 348 8.25 20.57 -14.84
CA LEU A 348 9.06 21.52 -15.60
C LEU A 348 8.49 22.94 -15.58
N VAL A 349 7.29 23.16 -15.03
CA VAL A 349 6.62 24.46 -14.96
C VAL A 349 6.59 24.94 -13.50
N PRO A 350 7.59 25.76 -13.05
CA PRO A 350 7.64 26.28 -11.67
C PRO A 350 6.36 26.98 -11.25
N LYS A 351 5.72 27.68 -12.18
CA LYS A 351 4.47 28.37 -11.92
C LYS A 351 3.34 27.43 -11.45
N LEU A 352 3.30 26.22 -11.97
CA LEU A 352 2.34 25.21 -11.50
C LEU A 352 2.70 24.73 -10.09
N SER A 353 3.97 24.47 -9.82
CA SER A 353 4.43 24.11 -8.47
C SER A 353 4.17 25.23 -7.47
N ALA A 354 4.38 26.49 -7.84
CA ALA A 354 4.05 27.64 -6.99
C ALA A 354 2.54 27.80 -6.72
N VAL A 355 1.68 27.39 -7.65
CA VAL A 355 0.23 27.30 -7.37
C VAL A 355 -0.06 26.23 -6.31
N LEU A 356 0.73 25.18 -6.26
CA LEU A 356 0.55 24.10 -5.31
C LEU A 356 1.04 24.46 -3.90
N THR A 357 2.05 25.33 -3.78
CA THR A 357 2.50 25.86 -2.48
C THR A 357 1.47 26.79 -1.82
N MET A 358 0.54 27.34 -2.61
CA MET A 358 -0.58 28.14 -2.06
C MET A 358 -1.58 27.32 -1.25
N ILE A 359 -1.52 25.98 -1.29
CA ILE A 359 -2.48 25.12 -0.61
C ILE A 359 -2.28 25.25 0.90
N PRO A 360 -3.25 25.80 1.65
CA PRO A 360 -3.09 25.98 3.09
C PRO A 360 -2.96 24.65 3.82
N GLN A 361 -2.20 24.65 4.90
CA GLN A 361 -1.94 23.45 5.71
C GLN A 361 -3.25 22.74 6.17
N PRO A 362 -4.32 23.43 6.63
CA PRO A 362 -5.56 22.76 6.98
C PRO A 362 -6.21 21.97 5.83
N VAL A 363 -6.06 22.45 4.59
CA VAL A 363 -6.54 21.75 3.40
C VAL A 363 -5.76 20.46 3.18
N ILE A 364 -4.43 20.51 3.32
CA ILE A 364 -3.56 19.33 3.22
C ILE A 364 -3.91 18.33 4.32
N GLY A 365 -4.07 18.78 5.57
CA GLY A 365 -4.46 17.94 6.69
C GLY A 365 -5.79 17.24 6.46
N GLY A 366 -6.82 17.98 6.06
CA GLY A 366 -8.15 17.42 5.75
C GLY A 366 -8.11 16.37 4.63
N ALA A 367 -7.30 16.62 3.59
CA ALA A 367 -7.15 15.68 2.47
C ALA A 367 -6.38 14.43 2.86
N THR A 368 -5.28 14.56 3.62
CA THR A 368 -4.36 13.45 3.92
C THR A 368 -4.90 12.47 4.96
N ILE A 369 -5.83 12.89 5.81
CA ILE A 369 -6.47 11.98 6.79
C ILE A 369 -7.09 10.74 6.13
N SER A 370 -7.76 10.93 4.99
CA SER A 370 -8.34 9.82 4.21
C SER A 370 -7.26 8.93 3.58
N VAL A 371 -6.15 9.52 3.16
CA VAL A 371 -5.02 8.77 2.58
C VAL A 371 -4.37 7.89 3.64
N PHE A 372 -4.09 8.45 4.83
CA PHE A 372 -3.46 7.70 5.93
C PHE A 372 -4.37 6.59 6.46
N GLY A 373 -5.69 6.84 6.54
CA GLY A 373 -6.68 5.80 6.80
C GLY A 373 -6.62 4.66 5.78
N THR A 374 -6.46 4.97 4.50
CA THR A 374 -6.33 3.96 3.43
C THR A 374 -5.04 3.14 3.57
N ILE A 375 -3.90 3.77 3.93
CA ILE A 375 -2.65 3.04 4.20
C ILE A 375 -2.85 2.06 5.35
N THR A 376 -3.45 2.50 6.46
CA THR A 376 -3.78 1.63 7.61
C THR A 376 -4.65 0.44 7.20
N LEU A 377 -5.71 0.68 6.41
CA LEU A 377 -6.59 -0.37 5.91
C LEU A 377 -5.88 -1.36 4.99
N ASN A 378 -4.93 -0.89 4.17
CA ASN A 378 -4.12 -1.78 3.35
C ASN A 378 -3.24 -2.69 4.22
N GLY A 379 -2.66 -2.18 5.31
CA GLY A 379 -1.97 -3.00 6.30
C GLY A 379 -2.87 -4.09 6.88
N ILE A 380 -4.10 -3.73 7.29
CA ILE A 380 -5.10 -4.68 7.80
C ILE A 380 -5.46 -5.75 6.74
N ARG A 381 -5.70 -5.33 5.49
CA ARG A 381 -6.04 -6.28 4.40
C ARG A 381 -4.95 -7.32 4.16
N ILE A 382 -3.69 -6.92 4.24
CA ILE A 382 -2.56 -7.84 4.09
C ILE A 382 -2.46 -8.74 5.32
N LEU A 383 -2.66 -8.19 6.52
CA LEU A 383 -2.60 -8.91 7.79
C LEU A 383 -3.64 -10.04 7.87
N VAL A 384 -4.89 -9.76 7.43
CA VAL A 384 -5.99 -10.75 7.52
C VAL A 384 -6.00 -11.76 6.37
N LYS A 385 -5.11 -11.61 5.40
CA LYS A 385 -5.08 -12.47 4.20
C LYS A 385 -4.86 -13.95 4.55
N ASP A 386 -3.98 -14.21 5.51
CA ASP A 386 -3.59 -15.56 5.94
C ASP A 386 -4.29 -15.95 7.26
N GLY A 387 -5.33 -15.19 7.67
CA GLY A 387 -6.08 -15.39 8.89
C GLY A 387 -5.50 -14.69 10.12
N LEU A 388 -6.38 -14.34 11.07
CA LEU A 388 -6.01 -13.74 12.37
C LEU A 388 -6.00 -14.79 13.45
N THR A 389 -4.97 -15.57 13.47
CA THR A 389 -4.74 -16.61 14.45
C THR A 389 -4.23 -16.03 15.78
N PRO A 390 -4.29 -16.74 16.92
CA PRO A 390 -3.74 -16.26 18.20
C PRO A 390 -2.28 -15.85 18.10
N ARG A 391 -1.46 -16.60 17.35
CA ARG A 391 -0.07 -16.29 17.08
C ARG A 391 0.05 -14.99 16.28
N ALA A 392 -0.71 -14.85 15.20
CA ALA A 392 -0.71 -13.66 14.36
C ALA A 392 -1.12 -12.42 15.16
N CYS A 393 -2.14 -12.53 16.02
CA CYS A 393 -2.58 -11.46 16.92
C CYS A 393 -1.48 -11.07 17.92
N THR A 394 -0.72 -12.02 18.46
CA THR A 394 0.40 -11.75 19.35
C THR A 394 1.53 -11.03 18.64
N VAL A 395 1.97 -11.52 17.46
CA VAL A 395 3.02 -10.87 16.66
C VAL A 395 2.61 -9.44 16.31
N PHE A 396 1.39 -9.26 15.80
CA PHE A 396 0.85 -7.95 15.44
C PHE A 396 0.76 -7.02 16.65
N GLY A 397 0.04 -7.43 17.70
CA GLY A 397 -0.25 -6.59 18.86
C GLY A 397 1.01 -6.12 19.59
N VAL A 398 1.94 -7.04 19.87
CA VAL A 398 3.19 -6.72 20.58
C VAL A 398 4.09 -5.83 19.71
N SER A 399 4.22 -6.11 18.42
CA SER A 399 5.08 -5.32 17.51
C SER A 399 4.55 -3.90 17.35
N VAL A 400 3.24 -3.73 17.19
CA VAL A 400 2.60 -2.40 17.10
C VAL A 400 2.73 -1.64 18.41
N ALA A 401 2.50 -2.31 19.55
CA ALA A 401 2.64 -1.69 20.89
C ALA A 401 4.07 -1.19 21.13
N PHE A 402 5.08 -1.99 20.78
CA PHE A 402 6.48 -1.58 20.85
C PHE A 402 6.78 -0.37 19.96
N GLY A 403 6.41 -0.46 18.67
CA GLY A 403 6.70 0.59 17.70
C GLY A 403 6.04 1.91 18.05
N LEU A 404 4.72 1.91 18.19
CA LEU A 404 3.96 3.12 18.50
C LEU A 404 4.22 3.62 19.92
N GLY A 405 4.36 2.70 20.90
CA GLY A 405 4.63 3.05 22.28
C GLY A 405 5.92 3.83 22.45
N ILE A 406 7.02 3.34 21.88
CA ILE A 406 8.32 4.02 21.91
C ILE A 406 8.24 5.40 21.23
N ALA A 407 7.65 5.47 20.04
CA ALA A 407 7.56 6.73 19.29
C ALA A 407 6.67 7.79 19.96
N GLN A 408 5.67 7.38 20.76
CA GLN A 408 4.78 8.30 21.47
C GLN A 408 5.36 8.79 22.79
N VAL A 409 6.25 8.03 23.41
CA VAL A 409 6.87 8.40 24.70
C VAL A 409 8.24 9.03 24.42
N SER A 410 8.22 10.34 24.16
CA SER A 410 9.45 11.11 23.91
C SER A 410 10.45 10.93 25.07
N GLY A 411 11.70 10.63 24.74
CA GLY A 411 12.76 10.43 25.73
C GLY A 411 12.77 9.04 26.39
N SER A 412 11.91 8.11 25.98
CA SER A 412 11.91 6.74 26.54
C SER A 412 13.24 5.99 26.36
N LEU A 413 14.04 6.38 25.38
CA LEU A 413 15.34 5.79 25.03
C LEU A 413 16.52 6.77 25.25
N THR A 414 16.37 7.82 26.10
CA THR A 414 17.41 8.82 26.34
C THR A 414 17.95 8.81 27.78
N GLY A 415 17.65 7.75 28.56
CA GLY A 415 18.08 7.63 29.95
C GLY A 415 19.59 7.42 30.12
N PRO A 416 20.11 7.57 31.36
CA PRO A 416 21.53 7.36 31.64
C PRO A 416 22.01 5.99 31.22
N GLY A 417 23.12 5.94 30.46
CA GLY A 417 23.71 4.71 29.94
C GLY A 417 23.11 4.21 28.61
N MET A 418 22.08 4.89 28.08
CA MET A 418 21.55 4.59 26.77
C MET A 418 22.39 5.30 25.70
N PRO A 419 22.97 4.57 24.72
CA PRO A 419 23.69 5.22 23.62
C PRO A 419 22.75 6.05 22.72
N ASP A 420 23.18 7.24 22.31
CA ASP A 420 22.35 8.17 21.49
C ASP A 420 21.84 7.54 20.20
N TRP A 421 22.62 6.65 19.56
CA TRP A 421 22.21 5.99 18.34
C TRP A 421 20.96 5.09 18.52
N ILE A 422 20.71 4.58 19.75
CA ILE A 422 19.51 3.80 20.03
C ILE A 422 18.28 4.68 19.94
N ASN A 423 18.32 5.87 20.55
CA ASN A 423 17.20 6.80 20.44
C ASN A 423 16.96 7.23 18.99
N THR A 424 18.02 7.53 18.25
CA THR A 424 17.91 7.95 16.85
C THR A 424 17.29 6.87 15.97
N ILE A 425 17.65 5.60 16.15
CA ILE A 425 17.15 4.49 15.31
C ILE A 425 15.76 4.04 15.73
N PHE A 426 15.50 3.94 17.05
CA PHE A 426 14.31 3.31 17.60
C PHE A 426 13.33 4.31 18.20
N GLY A 427 13.79 5.47 18.71
CA GLY A 427 12.97 6.45 19.40
C GLY A 427 12.28 7.45 18.49
N THR A 428 12.80 7.66 17.27
CA THR A 428 12.32 8.69 16.35
C THR A 428 11.23 8.21 15.39
N SER A 429 11.13 6.91 15.14
CA SER A 429 10.18 6.32 14.20
C SER A 429 9.56 5.04 14.77
N ALA A 430 8.23 4.94 14.71
CA ALA A 430 7.50 3.73 15.10
C ALA A 430 7.80 2.53 14.21
N ILE A 431 8.22 2.76 12.96
CA ILE A 431 8.35 1.73 11.93
C ILE A 431 9.47 0.77 12.24
N THR A 432 10.65 1.30 12.60
CA THR A 432 11.85 0.50 12.85
C THR A 432 11.69 -0.50 14.00
N PRO A 433 11.29 -0.08 15.22
CA PRO A 433 11.12 -1.03 16.33
C PRO A 433 9.96 -2.01 16.08
N CYS A 434 8.86 -1.56 15.44
CA CYS A 434 7.77 -2.44 15.06
C CYS A 434 8.23 -3.53 14.08
N ALA A 435 8.95 -3.16 13.02
CA ALA A 435 9.40 -4.09 12.00
C ALA A 435 10.36 -5.15 12.56
N ILE A 436 11.34 -4.72 13.36
CA ILE A 436 12.30 -5.62 13.99
C ILE A 436 11.58 -6.56 14.95
N MET A 437 10.67 -6.05 15.79
CA MET A 437 9.89 -6.88 16.70
C MET A 437 9.02 -7.89 15.96
N ALA A 438 8.35 -7.47 14.86
CA ALA A 438 7.53 -8.36 14.05
C ALA A 438 8.35 -9.49 13.42
N ILE A 439 9.54 -9.18 12.90
CA ILE A 439 10.45 -10.20 12.34
C ILE A 439 10.92 -11.15 13.45
N ILE A 440 11.35 -10.63 14.60
CA ILE A 440 11.80 -11.45 15.73
C ILE A 440 10.69 -12.38 16.20
N LEU A 441 9.51 -11.84 16.52
CA LEU A 441 8.40 -12.63 17.04
C LEU A 441 7.90 -13.64 16.01
N ASN A 442 7.86 -13.27 14.74
CA ASN A 442 7.45 -14.21 13.69
C ASN A 442 8.41 -15.40 13.54
N ASN A 443 9.69 -15.25 13.89
CA ASN A 443 10.67 -16.34 13.80
C ASN A 443 10.86 -17.09 15.13
N VAL A 444 10.55 -16.46 16.26
CA VAL A 444 10.73 -17.06 17.61
C VAL A 444 9.48 -17.82 18.06
N LEU A 445 8.29 -17.30 17.76
CA LEU A 445 7.06 -17.97 18.13
C LEU A 445 6.85 -19.23 17.28
N PRO A 446 6.44 -20.34 17.90
CA PRO A 446 6.21 -21.59 17.19
C PRO A 446 5.16 -21.41 16.08
N PRO A 447 5.29 -22.12 14.94
CA PRO A 447 4.27 -22.10 13.89
C PRO A 447 2.95 -22.66 14.43
N GLU A 448 1.84 -22.15 13.92
CA GLU A 448 0.51 -22.64 14.24
C GLU A 448 0.34 -24.06 13.70
N GLY A 449 -0.29 -24.90 14.47
CA GLY A 449 -0.38 -26.34 14.17
C GLY A 449 0.77 -27.17 14.72
N ALA A 450 1.76 -26.54 15.38
CA ALA A 450 2.81 -27.25 16.11
C ALA A 450 2.40 -27.58 17.55
N GLU A 451 1.12 -27.67 17.88
CA GLU A 451 0.77 -28.60 18.93
C GLU A 451 1.12 -29.99 18.37
N PRO A 452 2.06 -30.69 19.01
CA PRO A 452 2.44 -31.97 18.47
C PRO A 452 1.16 -32.79 18.36
N ALA A 453 0.94 -33.41 17.19
CA ALA A 453 -0.16 -34.34 16.98
C ALA A 453 -0.25 -35.41 18.09
N SER A 454 0.87 -35.62 18.81
CA SER A 454 0.96 -36.37 20.05
C SER A 454 0.17 -35.76 21.22
N ARG A 455 0.11 -34.43 21.40
CA ARG A 455 -0.68 -33.81 22.49
C ARG A 455 -2.17 -33.87 22.21
N LEU A 456 -2.57 -33.60 20.98
CA LEU A 456 -3.96 -33.73 20.57
C LEU A 456 -4.42 -35.19 20.69
N ARG A 457 -3.56 -36.17 20.32
CA ARG A 457 -3.79 -37.57 20.54
C ARG A 457 -3.81 -37.94 22.03
N GLU A 458 -2.89 -37.44 22.85
CA GLU A 458 -2.91 -37.66 24.30
C GLU A 458 -4.16 -37.08 24.96
N GLU A 459 -4.64 -35.88 24.54
CA GLU A 459 -5.91 -35.31 25.03
C GLU A 459 -7.13 -36.10 24.56
N LEU A 460 -7.14 -36.57 23.31
CA LEU A 460 -8.19 -37.40 22.75
C LEU A 460 -8.21 -38.79 23.42
N ASP A 461 -7.03 -39.38 23.64
CA ASP A 461 -6.90 -40.67 24.35
C ASP A 461 -7.30 -40.54 25.83
N ALA A 462 -6.96 -39.39 26.48
CA ALA A 462 -7.38 -39.11 27.86
C ALA A 462 -8.91 -38.93 27.95
N LYS A 463 -9.53 -38.20 27.04
CA LYS A 463 -11.00 -38.04 26.98
C LYS A 463 -11.70 -39.37 26.68
N ALA A 464 -11.14 -40.17 25.78
CA ALA A 464 -11.66 -41.50 25.47
C ALA A 464 -11.52 -42.48 26.66
N ALA A 465 -10.44 -42.36 27.44
CA ALA A 465 -10.25 -43.13 28.67
C ALA A 465 -11.26 -42.72 29.76
N ASP A 466 -11.48 -41.42 29.96
CA ASP A 466 -12.49 -40.89 30.90
C ASP A 466 -13.91 -41.29 30.51
N ALA A 467 -14.26 -41.22 29.21
CA ALA A 467 -15.54 -41.66 28.71
C ALA A 467 -15.78 -43.18 28.94
N ARG A 468 -14.73 -44.00 28.74
CA ARG A 468 -14.78 -45.43 29.03
C ARG A 468 -14.90 -45.74 30.53
N ALA A 469 -14.26 -44.96 31.39
CA ALA A 469 -14.35 -45.07 32.82
C ALA A 469 -15.77 -44.74 33.35
N LEU A 470 -16.38 -43.66 32.83
CA LEU A 470 -17.75 -43.25 33.12
C LEU A 470 -18.79 -44.29 32.63
N ALA A 471 -18.53 -44.91 31.46
CA ALA A 471 -19.35 -46.01 30.95
C ALA A 471 -19.28 -47.27 31.83
N ALA A 472 -18.09 -47.59 32.39
CA ALA A 472 -17.87 -48.72 33.27
C ALA A 472 -18.54 -48.52 34.64
N GLU A 473 -18.76 -47.29 35.09
CA GLU A 473 -19.48 -46.93 36.32
C GLU A 473 -20.99 -46.82 36.14
N GLY A 474 -21.52 -47.08 34.93
CA GLY A 474 -22.95 -47.05 34.64
C GLY A 474 -23.60 -45.67 34.75
N GLN A 475 -22.81 -44.61 34.68
CA GLN A 475 -23.26 -43.21 34.80
C GLN A 475 -23.43 -42.49 33.46
N SER A 476 -23.06 -43.10 32.32
CA SER A 476 -23.25 -42.53 30.98
C SER A 476 -24.32 -43.28 30.19
N THR A 477 -25.11 -42.53 29.42
CA THR A 477 -26.10 -43.10 28.49
C THR A 477 -25.41 -43.46 27.16
N ASP A 478 -25.92 -44.47 26.44
CA ASP A 478 -25.42 -44.90 25.13
C ASP A 478 -25.29 -43.73 24.14
N ALA A 479 -26.13 -42.67 24.31
CA ALA A 479 -26.10 -41.48 23.50
C ALA A 479 -24.85 -40.59 23.74
N GLU A 480 -24.29 -40.54 24.95
CA GLU A 480 -23.08 -39.76 25.27
C GLU A 480 -21.83 -40.46 24.74
N LEU A 481 -21.84 -41.78 24.66
CA LEU A 481 -20.77 -42.57 24.03
C LEU A 481 -20.76 -42.43 22.50
N GLU A 482 -21.95 -42.35 21.89
CA GLU A 482 -22.08 -42.14 20.44
C GLU A 482 -21.61 -40.73 20.01
N VAL A 483 -21.89 -39.72 20.83
CA VAL A 483 -21.40 -38.33 20.59
C VAL A 483 -19.88 -38.26 20.73
N ALA A 484 -19.30 -38.89 21.77
CA ALA A 484 -17.85 -38.90 21.96
C ALA A 484 -17.12 -39.69 20.85
N ALA A 485 -17.75 -40.74 20.31
CA ALA A 485 -17.20 -41.47 19.16
C ALA A 485 -17.27 -40.65 17.85
N ALA A 486 -18.38 -39.92 17.63
CA ALA A 486 -18.53 -39.05 16.47
C ALA A 486 -17.56 -37.87 16.47
N ASP A 487 -17.28 -37.27 17.64
CA ASP A 487 -16.28 -36.20 17.81
C ASP A 487 -14.86 -36.73 17.55
N LEU A 488 -14.55 -37.97 17.89
CA LEU A 488 -13.28 -38.64 17.57
C LEU A 488 -13.11 -38.89 16.07
N ASP A 489 -14.13 -39.40 15.40
CA ASP A 489 -14.11 -39.63 13.95
C ASP A 489 -14.00 -38.32 13.17
N GLN A 490 -14.61 -37.24 13.66
CA GLN A 490 -14.49 -35.91 13.04
C GLN A 490 -13.09 -35.32 13.22
N ALA A 491 -12.49 -35.49 14.40
CA ALA A 491 -11.11 -35.00 14.66
C ALA A 491 -10.05 -35.81 13.89
N GLU A 492 -10.26 -37.11 13.67
CA GLU A 492 -9.40 -37.94 12.81
C GLU A 492 -9.50 -37.50 11.34
N ALA A 493 -10.70 -37.19 10.86
CA ALA A 493 -10.93 -36.72 9.50
C ALA A 493 -10.32 -35.33 9.25
N GLU A 494 -10.36 -34.41 10.22
CA GLU A 494 -9.72 -33.10 10.14
C GLU A 494 -8.18 -33.20 10.14
N THR A 495 -7.60 -34.14 10.90
CA THR A 495 -6.15 -34.40 10.90
C THR A 495 -5.66 -35.07 9.61
N GLU A 496 -6.46 -35.92 8.96
CA GLU A 496 -6.11 -36.50 7.65
C GLU A 496 -6.19 -35.47 6.51
N ILE A 497 -7.14 -34.53 6.57
CA ILE A 497 -7.27 -33.44 5.58
C ILE A 497 -6.07 -32.50 5.65
N ASP A 498 -5.57 -32.18 6.84
CA ASP A 498 -4.40 -31.31 7.03
C ASP A 498 -3.10 -32.00 6.61
N ALA A 499 -2.93 -33.29 6.90
CA ALA A 499 -1.80 -34.09 6.45
C ALA A 499 -1.79 -34.31 4.91
N GLY A 500 -2.98 -34.38 4.30
CA GLY A 500 -3.14 -34.48 2.84
C GLY A 500 -2.83 -33.17 2.10
N SER A 501 -3.04 -32.01 2.74
CA SER A 501 -2.75 -30.70 2.15
C SER A 501 -1.25 -30.38 2.11
N GLU A 502 -0.45 -30.88 3.04
CA GLU A 502 1.00 -30.71 3.01
C GLU A 502 1.72 -31.57 1.95
N HIS A 503 1.14 -32.71 1.56
CA HIS A 503 1.71 -33.57 0.51
C HIS A 503 1.22 -33.20 -0.91
N GLY A 504 0.10 -32.49 -1.04
CA GLY A 504 -0.44 -32.00 -2.33
C GLY A 504 0.30 -30.81 -2.93
N ALA A 505 1.06 -30.07 -2.14
CA ALA A 505 1.79 -28.88 -2.59
C ALA A 505 3.18 -29.19 -3.23
N GLN A 506 3.61 -30.46 -3.24
CA GLN A 506 4.90 -30.88 -3.81
C GLN A 506 4.81 -31.74 -5.07
N ALA A 507 3.64 -32.08 -5.55
CA ALA A 507 3.47 -32.95 -6.73
C ALA A 507 2.38 -32.41 -7.68
N ASP A 508 2.62 -31.32 -8.38
CA ASP A 508 2.01 -31.08 -9.70
C ASP A 508 2.83 -30.09 -10.53
N ALA A 509 3.88 -30.63 -11.15
CA ALA A 509 4.53 -30.06 -12.32
C ALA A 509 4.67 -31.18 -13.36
N GLY A 510 3.63 -31.37 -14.18
CA GLY A 510 3.66 -32.30 -15.31
C GLY A 510 2.40 -32.19 -16.18
N PRO A 511 2.47 -32.47 -17.48
CA PRO A 511 1.80 -31.68 -18.51
C PRO A 511 0.40 -32.17 -18.91
N ALA A 512 -0.33 -31.22 -19.50
CA ALA A 512 -1.65 -31.32 -20.15
C ALA A 512 -1.80 -32.49 -21.13
N ARG A 513 -2.96 -33.19 -21.08
CA ARG A 513 -3.67 -33.84 -22.20
C ARG A 513 -5.17 -33.88 -21.88
N GLY A 514 -5.99 -33.13 -22.59
CA GLY A 514 -6.77 -33.57 -23.75
C GLY A 514 -8.12 -34.15 -23.39
N ALA A 515 -9.18 -33.35 -23.61
CA ALA A 515 -10.48 -33.61 -24.24
C ALA A 515 -11.31 -34.87 -23.88
N GLN A 516 -12.56 -34.73 -23.56
CA GLN A 516 -13.75 -34.94 -24.41
C GLN A 516 -15.05 -35.09 -23.60
N ASP A 517 -16.05 -34.31 -24.07
CA ASP A 517 -17.49 -34.54 -24.23
C ASP A 517 -18.23 -35.58 -23.37
N ASP A 518 -19.35 -35.17 -22.74
CA ASP A 518 -20.69 -35.55 -23.23
C ASP A 518 -21.85 -34.89 -22.44
N ALA A 519 -22.83 -34.51 -23.23
CA ALA A 519 -24.22 -34.14 -23.17
C ALA A 519 -25.07 -34.44 -21.88
N GLY A 520 -25.99 -33.46 -21.67
CA GLY A 520 -27.12 -33.42 -20.78
C GLY A 520 -28.14 -34.59 -20.82
N PRO A 521 -29.37 -34.48 -20.28
CA PRO A 521 -30.32 -33.40 -20.53
C PRO A 521 -31.25 -32.98 -19.34
N ALA A 522 -32.02 -31.96 -19.62
CA ALA A 522 -33.14 -31.29 -19.01
C ALA A 522 -34.23 -32.14 -18.31
N CYS A 523 -34.96 -31.49 -17.41
CA CYS A 523 -36.41 -31.45 -17.11
C CYS A 523 -36.59 -31.16 -15.60
N GLY A 524 -37.49 -30.35 -15.12
CA GLY A 524 -38.70 -29.79 -15.56
C GLY A 524 -39.28 -28.91 -14.44
N ALA A 525 -40.09 -28.01 -14.81
CA ALA A 525 -40.85 -27.07 -14.00
C ALA A 525 -41.86 -27.76 -13.06
N GLN A 526 -42.23 -27.11 -11.97
CA GLN A 526 -43.67 -26.90 -11.61
C GLN A 526 -43.83 -25.89 -10.45
N ASP A 527 -44.61 -24.90 -10.75
CA ASP A 527 -45.59 -24.08 -10.06
C ASP A 527 -46.06 -24.48 -8.67
N GLY A 528 -46.38 -23.48 -7.86
CA GLY A 528 -47.22 -23.61 -6.67
C GLY A 528 -47.35 -22.28 -5.92
N GLN A 529 -48.35 -21.49 -6.32
CA GLN A 529 -49.00 -20.38 -5.62
C GLN A 529 -49.43 -20.72 -4.18
N ALA A 530 -49.45 -19.75 -3.27
CA ALA A 530 -50.59 -18.97 -2.80
C ALA A 530 -50.43 -18.43 -1.37
N ASP A 531 -50.85 -17.18 -1.20
CA ASP A 531 -51.67 -16.55 -0.13
C ASP A 531 -51.21 -16.68 1.34
N GLY A 532 -51.14 -15.62 2.08
CA GLY A 532 -52.08 -14.62 2.44
C GLY A 532 -51.78 -13.98 3.78
N GLN A 533 -52.05 -12.68 3.85
CA GLN A 533 -52.61 -11.90 4.99
C GLN A 533 -51.74 -11.67 6.24
N ALA A 534 -51.35 -10.45 6.44
CA ALA A 534 -52.00 -9.36 7.19
C ALA A 534 -51.80 -9.38 8.72
N GLY A 535 -51.34 -8.26 9.26
CA GLY A 535 -51.63 -7.92 10.63
C GLY A 535 -50.68 -6.97 11.35
N ALA A 536 -50.95 -5.68 11.21
CA ALA A 536 -50.97 -4.69 12.29
C ALA A 536 -49.68 -4.31 13.07
N ARG A 537 -49.31 -3.04 12.94
CA ARG A 537 -48.73 -2.16 13.98
C ARG A 537 -49.66 -2.06 15.22
N PRO A 538 -49.21 -1.58 16.38
CA PRO A 538 -48.73 -0.23 16.60
C PRO A 538 -47.63 -0.04 17.67
N ASP A 539 -46.82 1.02 17.53
CA ASP A 539 -46.81 2.34 18.21
C ASP A 539 -46.26 2.40 19.66
N LYS A 540 -45.40 3.41 19.84
CA LYS A 540 -45.12 4.33 20.98
C LYS A 540 -43.91 4.10 21.90
N THR A 541 -43.02 5.06 21.75
CA THR A 541 -42.47 6.00 22.77
C THR A 541 -41.60 5.46 23.89
N ARG A 542 -40.32 5.78 23.88
CA ARG A 542 -39.67 6.91 24.62
C ARG A 542 -38.28 7.19 24.06
#